data_160d1859f5763578b87413bdfe11651c
#
_entry.id   160d1859f5763578b87413bdfe11651c
#
_cell.length_a   1.000
_cell.length_b   1.000
_cell.length_c   1.000
_cell.angle_alpha   90.00
_cell.angle_beta   90.00
_cell.angle_gamma   90.00
#
_symmetry.space_group_name_H-M   'P 1'
#
loop_
_entity.id
_entity.type
_entity.pdbx_description
1 polymer ?
#
loop_
_entity_poly.entity_id
_entity_poly.type
_entity_poly.pdbx_seq_one_letter_code
_entity_poly.pdbx_strand_id
1 'polypeptide(L)'
;IHLQAASTIAVLPEDNTNLPHIDGLHGLAAEGTYFSVIYPGTFFATHQDCMWWLQLLPHAVDRTTVVIGSCFPESTIQRPDFEFEVNKYYRRWDKALSEDNAISERQQKGLTSTMSRPGRLSSYEPGVHWIANWVLDRVLTPTEG
;
A
#
# COMPACT_ATOMS: atom_id res chain seq x y z
N ILE A 1 -4.46 -6.91 7.08
CA ILE A 1 -4.09 -8.15 6.38
C ILE A 1 -2.61 -8.41 6.64
N HIS A 2 -2.25 -9.64 6.97
CA HIS A 2 -0.87 -10.09 7.13
C HIS A 2 -0.47 -10.97 5.94
N LEU A 3 0.71 -10.70 5.38
CA LEU A 3 1.35 -11.53 4.37
C LEU A 3 2.63 -12.11 4.97
N GLN A 4 2.67 -13.43 5.13
CA GLN A 4 3.85 -14.12 5.64
C GLN A 4 4.98 -14.11 4.61
N ALA A 5 6.18 -13.72 5.03
CA ALA A 5 7.38 -13.70 4.21
C ALA A 5 8.63 -13.89 5.09
N ALA A 6 9.57 -14.68 4.62
CA ALA A 6 10.82 -14.96 5.32
C ALA A 6 11.79 -13.77 5.32
N SER A 7 11.61 -12.84 4.39
CA SER A 7 12.42 -11.61 4.27
C SER A 7 11.51 -10.44 3.89
N THR A 8 12.04 -9.23 3.98
CA THR A 8 11.29 -8.05 3.56
C THR A 8 10.88 -8.16 2.09
N ILE A 9 9.64 -7.75 1.80
CA ILE A 9 9.14 -7.58 0.43
C ILE A 9 9.21 -6.13 -0.03
N ALA A 10 9.86 -5.27 0.75
CA ALA A 10 10.05 -3.85 0.45
C ALA A 10 11.15 -3.59 -0.60
N VAL A 11 11.86 -4.61 -1.01
CA VAL A 11 12.81 -4.58 -2.14
C VAL A 11 12.35 -5.54 -3.25
N LEU A 12 12.89 -5.40 -4.44
CA LEU A 12 12.60 -6.34 -5.53
C LEU A 12 13.16 -7.74 -5.22
N PRO A 13 12.54 -8.81 -5.73
CA PRO A 13 13.01 -10.19 -5.47
C PRO A 13 14.47 -10.44 -5.86
N GLU A 14 14.97 -9.73 -6.87
CA GLU A 14 16.35 -9.78 -7.33
C GLU A 14 17.32 -8.94 -6.49
N ASP A 15 16.80 -8.05 -5.64
CA ASP A 15 17.59 -7.19 -4.77
C ASP A 15 17.74 -7.83 -3.38
N ASN A 16 18.95 -7.84 -2.85
CA ASN A 16 19.20 -8.13 -1.45
C ASN A 16 19.48 -6.82 -0.71
N THR A 17 18.92 -6.67 0.49
CA THR A 17 19.19 -5.53 1.36
C THR A 17 20.08 -5.93 2.53
N ASN A 18 20.95 -5.00 2.96
CA ASN A 18 21.76 -5.11 4.17
C ASN A 18 21.19 -4.29 5.32
N LEU A 19 20.01 -3.66 5.14
CA LEU A 19 19.35 -2.95 6.24
C LEU A 19 18.85 -3.94 7.27
N PRO A 20 19.07 -3.67 8.57
CA PRO A 20 18.65 -4.56 9.65
C PRO A 20 17.14 -4.54 9.82
N HIS A 21 16.61 -5.63 10.33
CA HIS A 21 15.24 -5.64 10.85
C HIS A 21 15.11 -4.67 12.03
N ILE A 22 13.89 -4.20 12.25
CA ILE A 22 13.53 -3.35 13.39
C ILE A 22 13.65 -4.17 14.67
N ASP A 23 14.36 -3.64 15.64
CA ASP A 23 14.56 -4.31 16.92
C ASP A 23 13.23 -4.53 17.66
N GLY A 24 13.14 -5.66 18.37
CA GLY A 24 11.98 -5.98 19.19
C GLY A 24 10.77 -6.55 18.44
N LEU A 25 10.86 -6.78 17.14
CA LEU A 25 9.79 -7.47 16.41
C LEU A 25 9.70 -8.93 16.88
N HIS A 26 8.47 -9.39 17.13
CA HIS A 26 8.17 -10.76 17.51
C HIS A 26 6.85 -11.26 16.96
N GLY A 27 6.65 -12.58 16.95
CA GLY A 27 5.46 -13.20 16.36
C GLY A 27 5.28 -12.83 14.90
N LEU A 28 4.04 -12.64 14.48
CA LEU A 28 3.70 -12.35 13.08
C LEU A 28 4.38 -11.08 12.52
N ALA A 29 4.69 -10.10 13.36
CA ALA A 29 5.39 -8.88 12.93
C ALA A 29 6.83 -9.16 12.47
N ALA A 30 7.48 -10.21 13.01
CA ALA A 30 8.80 -10.66 12.58
C ALA A 30 8.75 -11.61 11.35
N GLU A 31 7.55 -12.07 10.97
CA GLU A 31 7.36 -13.13 9.98
C GLU A 31 6.68 -12.64 8.70
N GLY A 32 6.65 -11.35 8.45
CA GLY A 32 6.02 -10.85 7.23
C GLY A 32 5.69 -9.37 7.24
N THR A 33 4.68 -9.02 6.45
CA THR A 33 4.23 -7.64 6.24
C THR A 33 2.78 -7.50 6.65
N TYR A 34 2.45 -6.43 7.37
CA TYR A 34 1.08 -6.02 7.61
C TYR A 34 0.66 -4.94 6.63
N PHE A 35 -0.48 -5.15 5.98
CA PHE A 35 -1.17 -4.14 5.20
C PHE A 35 -2.34 -3.61 6.01
N SER A 36 -2.36 -2.31 6.27
CA SER A 36 -3.37 -1.62 7.06
C SER A 36 -3.90 -0.42 6.30
N VAL A 37 -5.14 -0.04 6.59
CA VAL A 37 -5.78 1.12 5.98
C VAL A 37 -6.49 1.95 7.02
N ILE A 38 -6.33 3.28 6.92
CA ILE A 38 -7.16 4.27 7.60
C ILE A 38 -8.04 4.91 6.53
N TYR A 39 -9.33 4.66 6.61
CA TYR A 39 -10.30 5.16 5.63
C TYR A 39 -10.38 6.70 5.65
N PRO A 40 -10.55 7.35 4.48
CA PRO A 40 -10.81 6.71 3.19
C PRO A 40 -9.59 6.37 2.36
N GLY A 41 -8.40 6.88 2.63
CA GLY A 41 -7.35 6.80 1.62
C GLY A 41 -5.91 6.81 2.15
N THR A 42 -5.66 6.41 3.41
CA THR A 42 -4.30 6.28 3.93
C THR A 42 -3.98 4.81 4.17
N PHE A 43 -2.91 4.33 3.55
CA PHE A 43 -2.50 2.93 3.59
C PHE A 43 -1.10 2.81 4.18
N PHE A 44 -0.85 1.69 4.86
CA PHE A 44 0.44 1.35 5.43
C PHE A 44 0.80 -0.08 5.03
N ALA A 45 2.07 -0.29 4.70
CA ALA A 45 2.69 -1.59 4.63
C ALA A 45 3.87 -1.59 5.60
N THR A 46 3.72 -2.28 6.73
CA THR A 46 4.75 -2.39 7.75
C THR A 46 5.52 -3.68 7.54
N HIS A 47 6.80 -3.54 7.19
CA HIS A 47 7.74 -4.61 6.93
C HIS A 47 8.63 -4.87 8.14
N GLN A 48 9.49 -5.88 8.05
CA GLN A 48 10.42 -6.18 9.14
C GLN A 48 11.51 -5.10 9.33
N ASP A 49 11.77 -4.29 8.32
CA ASP A 49 12.89 -3.34 8.25
C ASP A 49 12.46 -1.88 8.02
N CYS A 50 11.25 -1.66 7.54
CA CYS A 50 10.72 -0.33 7.25
C CYS A 50 9.21 -0.29 7.29
N MET A 51 8.64 0.89 7.17
CA MET A 51 7.22 1.10 6.92
C MET A 51 7.04 1.93 5.65
N TRP A 52 6.17 1.47 4.78
CA TRP A 52 5.64 2.26 3.67
C TRP A 52 4.32 2.91 4.05
N TRP A 53 4.10 4.10 3.56
CA TRP A 53 2.79 4.74 3.62
C TRP A 53 2.42 5.30 2.25
N LEU A 54 1.11 5.33 2.01
CA LEU A 54 0.52 5.84 0.79
C LEU A 54 -0.74 6.62 1.16
N GLN A 55 -0.90 7.81 0.59
CA GLN A 55 -2.07 8.64 0.76
C GLN A 55 -2.69 8.99 -0.59
N LEU A 56 -3.99 8.77 -0.69
CA LEU A 56 -4.78 9.15 -1.85
C LEU A 56 -5.40 10.53 -1.64
N LEU A 57 -5.12 11.44 -2.55
CA LEU A 57 -5.68 12.80 -2.55
C LEU A 57 -6.57 12.95 -3.79
N PRO A 58 -7.89 12.70 -3.66
CA PRO A 58 -8.82 12.78 -4.78
C PRO A 58 -9.05 14.24 -5.18
N HIS A 59 -9.04 14.53 -6.48
CA HIS A 59 -9.30 15.84 -7.06
C HIS A 59 -10.56 15.86 -7.93
N ALA A 60 -10.85 14.73 -8.57
CA ALA A 60 -12.02 14.54 -9.43
C ALA A 60 -12.38 13.05 -9.46
N VAL A 61 -13.50 12.71 -10.11
CA VAL A 61 -13.95 11.32 -10.26
C VAL A 61 -12.97 10.41 -11.01
N ASP A 62 -12.08 11.00 -11.77
CA ASP A 62 -11.10 10.34 -12.62
C ASP A 62 -9.64 10.79 -12.36
N ARG A 63 -9.43 11.59 -11.29
CA ARG A 63 -8.11 12.12 -10.98
C ARG A 63 -7.83 12.11 -9.49
N THR A 64 -6.78 11.38 -9.11
CA THR A 64 -6.26 11.28 -7.74
C THR A 64 -4.74 11.44 -7.76
N THR A 65 -4.20 12.23 -6.83
CA THR A 65 -2.76 12.23 -6.57
C THR A 65 -2.46 11.14 -5.54
N VAL A 66 -1.45 10.34 -5.82
CA VAL A 66 -0.90 9.36 -4.88
C VAL A 66 0.38 9.93 -4.28
N VAL A 67 0.40 10.11 -2.98
CA VAL A 67 1.60 10.52 -2.22
C VAL A 67 2.11 9.29 -1.49
N ILE A 68 3.41 9.04 -1.59
CA ILE A 68 4.05 7.89 -0.95
C ILE A 68 5.25 8.33 -0.12
N GLY A 69 5.60 7.53 0.85
CA GLY A 69 6.82 7.69 1.62
C GLY A 69 7.23 6.39 2.29
N SER A 70 8.50 6.38 2.71
CA SER A 70 9.10 5.29 3.46
C SER A 70 9.65 5.81 4.77
N CYS A 71 9.44 5.08 5.85
CA CYS A 71 9.98 5.37 7.17
C CYS A 71 10.93 4.25 7.57
N PHE A 72 12.08 4.62 8.09
CA PHE A 72 13.09 3.72 8.62
C PHE A 72 13.42 4.11 10.07
N PRO A 73 13.88 3.19 10.91
CA PRO A 73 14.44 3.54 12.21
C PRO A 73 15.59 4.54 12.08
N GLU A 74 15.70 5.44 13.04
CA GLU A 74 16.78 6.44 13.04
C GLU A 74 18.17 5.79 12.99
N SER A 75 18.38 4.70 13.76
CA SER A 75 19.61 3.92 13.74
C SER A 75 19.95 3.35 12.34
N THR A 76 18.92 3.02 11.56
CA THR A 76 19.10 2.55 10.18
C THR A 76 19.50 3.71 9.26
N ILE A 77 18.84 4.88 9.41
CA ILE A 77 19.13 6.08 8.60
C ILE A 77 20.56 6.59 8.84
N GLN A 78 21.09 6.45 10.06
CA GLN A 78 22.44 6.91 10.41
C GLN A 78 23.56 5.98 9.91
N ARG A 79 23.24 4.86 9.29
CA ARG A 79 24.24 3.95 8.72
C ARG A 79 24.98 4.59 7.55
N PRO A 80 26.29 4.36 7.41
CA PRO A 80 27.08 4.94 6.30
C PRO A 80 26.68 4.38 4.92
N ASP A 81 26.05 3.21 4.85
CA ASP A 81 25.59 2.57 3.63
C ASP A 81 24.10 2.83 3.33
N PHE A 82 23.40 3.60 4.16
CA PHE A 82 21.95 3.81 4.05
C PHE A 82 21.55 4.35 2.68
N GLU A 83 22.19 5.40 2.19
CA GLU A 83 21.89 6.01 0.89
C GLU A 83 22.02 5.03 -0.28
N PHE A 84 22.96 4.10 -0.21
CA PHE A 84 23.10 3.05 -1.21
C PHE A 84 21.98 2.00 -1.09
N GLU A 85 21.70 1.54 0.12
CA GLU A 85 20.70 0.49 0.38
C GLU A 85 19.28 0.97 0.12
N VAL A 86 18.92 2.20 0.53
CA VAL A 86 17.55 2.72 0.39
C VAL A 86 17.10 2.86 -1.07
N ASN A 87 18.03 3.04 -2.00
CA ASN A 87 17.71 3.07 -3.43
C ASN A 87 17.06 1.76 -3.95
N LYS A 88 17.32 0.62 -3.30
CA LYS A 88 16.68 -0.65 -3.63
C LYS A 88 15.18 -0.61 -3.29
N TYR A 89 14.83 0.04 -2.18
CA TYR A 89 13.44 0.27 -1.75
C TYR A 89 12.71 1.23 -2.69
N TYR A 90 13.37 2.31 -3.12
CA TYR A 90 12.79 3.26 -4.07
C TYR A 90 12.53 2.62 -5.43
N ARG A 91 13.43 1.79 -5.93
CA ARG A 91 13.20 1.02 -7.18
C ARG A 91 11.99 0.10 -7.08
N ARG A 92 11.77 -0.51 -5.91
CA ARG A 92 10.57 -1.34 -5.67
C ARG A 92 9.30 -0.50 -5.76
N TRP A 93 9.30 0.70 -5.17
CA TRP A 93 8.21 1.65 -5.29
C TRP A 93 7.94 2.08 -6.72
N ASP A 94 8.97 2.52 -7.43
CA ASP A 94 8.86 3.00 -8.80
C ASP A 94 8.23 1.94 -9.72
N LYS A 95 8.67 0.69 -9.57
CA LYS A 95 8.12 -0.42 -10.34
C LYS A 95 6.65 -0.68 -9.99
N ALA A 96 6.32 -0.82 -8.71
CA ALA A 96 4.95 -1.12 -8.28
C ALA A 96 3.98 -0.02 -8.71
N LEU A 97 4.30 1.24 -8.44
CA LEU A 97 3.42 2.36 -8.78
C LEU A 97 3.24 2.54 -10.28
N SER A 98 4.29 2.30 -11.06
CA SER A 98 4.19 2.36 -12.53
C SER A 98 3.19 1.32 -13.06
N GLU A 99 3.24 0.10 -12.54
CA GLU A 99 2.33 -0.97 -12.88
C GLU A 99 0.89 -0.66 -12.42
N ASP A 100 0.73 -0.25 -11.17
CA ASP A 100 -0.57 0.02 -10.53
C ASP A 100 -1.27 1.23 -11.17
N ASN A 101 -0.56 2.29 -11.47
CA ASN A 101 -1.11 3.47 -12.14
C ASN A 101 -1.66 3.11 -13.53
N ALA A 102 -0.89 2.36 -14.32
CA ALA A 102 -1.31 1.95 -15.65
C ALA A 102 -2.58 1.07 -15.63
N ILE A 103 -2.70 0.19 -14.64
CA ILE A 103 -3.89 -0.66 -14.48
C ILE A 103 -5.08 0.17 -14.00
N SER A 104 -4.88 1.06 -13.01
CA SER A 104 -5.92 1.92 -12.45
C SER A 104 -6.53 2.84 -13.52
N GLU A 105 -5.70 3.45 -14.37
CA GLU A 105 -6.17 4.28 -15.48
C GLU A 105 -6.99 3.47 -16.51
N ARG A 106 -6.56 2.24 -16.82
CA ARG A 106 -7.31 1.35 -17.71
C ARG A 106 -8.65 0.94 -17.11
N GLN A 107 -8.65 0.63 -15.82
CA GLN A 107 -9.87 0.27 -15.10
C GLN A 107 -10.86 1.44 -15.06
N GLN A 108 -10.40 2.67 -14.80
CA GLN A 108 -11.25 3.86 -14.83
C GLN A 108 -11.93 4.04 -16.20
N LYS A 109 -11.19 3.86 -17.29
CA LYS A 109 -11.76 3.86 -18.64
C LYS A 109 -12.78 2.73 -18.84
N GLY A 110 -12.51 1.54 -18.32
CA GLY A 110 -13.43 0.41 -18.38
C GLY A 110 -14.74 0.68 -17.63
N LEU A 111 -14.67 1.31 -16.46
CA LEU A 111 -15.85 1.65 -15.63
C LEU A 111 -16.80 2.63 -16.30
N THR A 112 -16.31 3.48 -17.22
CA THR A 112 -17.16 4.41 -18.00
C THR A 112 -17.90 3.72 -19.18
N SER A 113 -17.59 2.46 -19.46
CA SER A 113 -18.25 1.71 -20.52
C SER A 113 -19.70 1.37 -20.17
N THR A 114 -20.60 1.46 -21.17
CA THR A 114 -21.99 1.03 -21.03
C THR A 114 -22.14 -0.47 -20.78
N MET A 115 -21.10 -1.24 -21.04
CA MET A 115 -21.04 -2.69 -20.79
C MET A 115 -20.50 -3.03 -19.39
N SER A 116 -20.02 -2.04 -18.63
CA SER A 116 -19.50 -2.27 -17.27
C SER A 116 -20.60 -2.81 -16.35
N ARG A 117 -20.30 -3.84 -15.63
CA ARG A 117 -21.17 -4.46 -14.61
C ARG A 117 -20.39 -4.75 -13.36
N PRO A 118 -20.97 -4.59 -12.15
CA PRO A 118 -20.35 -5.00 -10.92
C PRO A 118 -20.02 -6.49 -10.93
N GLY A 119 -18.80 -6.83 -10.53
CA GLY A 119 -18.36 -8.21 -10.32
C GLY A 119 -18.60 -8.67 -8.89
N ARG A 120 -18.43 -9.97 -8.64
CA ARG A 120 -18.39 -10.52 -7.29
C ARG A 120 -16.97 -10.39 -6.73
N LEU A 121 -16.86 -9.98 -5.48
CA LEU A 121 -15.60 -10.00 -4.75
C LEU A 121 -15.27 -11.45 -4.33
N SER A 122 -14.02 -11.81 -4.37
CA SER A 122 -13.52 -13.08 -3.86
C SER A 122 -13.39 -13.05 -2.33
N SER A 123 -13.23 -14.23 -1.72
CA SER A 123 -12.93 -14.33 -0.27
C SER A 123 -11.57 -13.74 0.11
N TYR A 124 -10.70 -13.47 -0.85
CA TYR A 124 -9.40 -12.82 -0.66
C TYR A 124 -9.46 -11.28 -0.71
N GLU A 125 -10.64 -10.70 -0.96
CA GLU A 125 -10.86 -9.25 -1.12
C GLU A 125 -11.70 -8.62 0.01
N PRO A 126 -11.56 -9.03 1.28
CA PRO A 126 -12.39 -8.46 2.36
C PRO A 126 -12.15 -6.96 2.53
N GLY A 127 -10.92 -6.47 2.30
CA GLY A 127 -10.58 -5.05 2.38
C GLY A 127 -11.33 -4.20 1.36
N VAL A 128 -11.52 -4.71 0.14
CA VAL A 128 -12.30 -4.03 -0.91
C VAL A 128 -13.78 -3.95 -0.52
N HIS A 129 -14.33 -5.03 0.05
CA HIS A 129 -15.70 -5.05 0.55
C HIS A 129 -15.90 -4.06 1.72
N TRP A 130 -14.97 -3.99 2.65
CA TRP A 130 -15.07 -3.08 3.80
C TRP A 130 -15.04 -1.62 3.40
N ILE A 131 -14.13 -1.22 2.48
CA ILE A 131 -14.09 0.17 2.01
C ILE A 131 -15.34 0.53 1.22
N ALA A 132 -15.87 -0.39 0.40
CA ALA A 132 -17.12 -0.17 -0.31
C ALA A 132 -18.28 0.09 0.65
N ASN A 133 -18.43 -0.72 1.69
CA ASN A 133 -19.46 -0.52 2.71
C ASN A 133 -19.22 0.79 3.47
N TRP A 134 -18.00 1.11 3.85
CA TRP A 134 -17.66 2.37 4.52
C TRP A 134 -18.08 3.59 3.70
N VAL A 135 -17.91 3.55 2.37
CA VAL A 135 -18.37 4.61 1.46
C VAL A 135 -19.90 4.64 1.40
N LEU A 136 -20.54 3.48 1.22
CA LEU A 136 -22.02 3.39 1.14
C LEU A 136 -22.70 3.94 2.37
N ASP A 137 -22.21 3.63 3.56
CA ASP A 137 -22.74 4.12 4.83
C ASP A 137 -22.74 5.66 4.91
N ARG A 138 -21.80 6.32 4.25
CA ARG A 138 -21.66 7.78 4.25
C ARG A 138 -22.43 8.48 3.13
N VAL A 139 -22.60 7.79 2.01
CA VAL A 139 -23.31 8.34 0.86
C VAL A 139 -24.82 8.12 0.97
N LEU A 140 -25.23 7.00 1.57
CA LEU A 140 -26.66 6.62 1.68
C LEU A 140 -27.29 6.99 3.02
N THR A 141 -26.50 7.25 4.06
CA THR A 141 -27.06 7.71 5.35
C THR A 141 -27.40 9.20 5.21
N PRO A 142 -28.67 9.61 5.45
CA PRO A 142 -29.03 11.02 5.48
C PRO A 142 -28.18 11.74 6.55
N THR A 143 -27.49 12.80 6.19
CA THR A 143 -26.91 13.71 7.18
C THR A 143 -28.08 14.31 7.95
N GLU A 144 -28.27 13.93 9.21
CA GLU A 144 -29.12 14.69 10.12
C GLU A 144 -28.54 16.10 10.19
N GLY A 145 -29.27 17.06 9.60
CA GLY A 145 -28.97 18.48 9.57
C GLY A 145 -29.26 19.17 10.90
#